data_335b3ce2cd032aa083791104ca4fa3c4
#
_entry.id   335b3ce2cd032aa083791104ca4fa3c4
#
_cell.length_a   1.000
_cell.length_b   1.000
_cell.length_c   1.000
_cell.angle_alpha   90.00
_cell.angle_beta   90.00
_cell.angle_gamma   90.00
#
_symmetry.space_group_name_H-M   'P 1'
#
loop_
_entity.id
_entity.type
_entity.pdbx_description
1 polymer ?
#
loop_
_entity_poly.entity_id
_entity_poly.type
_entity_poly.pdbx_seq_one_letter_code
_entity_poly.pdbx_strand_id
1 'polypeptide(L)'
;MKDNLSISKTLTDKEKLFAELAAENYYSSETKPNYQLAIEAGYAEGSARQRAYENLNPRIKPYVVMYIEELKEDFRIRNQITPDKHMARLMQ
;
A
#
# COMPACT_ATOMS: atom_id res chain seq x y z
N MET A 1 -1.51 -0.93 -14.77
CA MET A 1 -2.20 -0.56 -15.69
C MET A 1 -3.67 -0.90 -15.70
N LYS A 2 -4.17 -1.69 -16.66
CA LYS A 2 -5.61 -1.92 -16.72
C LYS A 2 -6.13 -2.57 -15.46
N ASP A 3 -5.40 -3.55 -14.97
CA ASP A 3 -5.86 -4.26 -13.78
C ASP A 3 -5.91 -3.35 -12.58
N ASN A 4 -4.93 -2.46 -12.46
CA ASN A 4 -4.94 -1.50 -11.37
C ASN A 4 -6.18 -0.62 -11.43
N LEU A 5 -6.51 -0.14 -12.61
CA LEU A 5 -7.68 0.70 -12.76
C LEU A 5 -8.96 -0.05 -12.42
N SER A 6 -9.06 -1.30 -12.86
CA SER A 6 -10.23 -2.11 -12.56
C SER A 6 -10.38 -2.32 -11.07
N ILE A 7 -9.30 -2.70 -10.42
CA ILE A 7 -9.36 -2.97 -9.00
C ILE A 7 -9.69 -1.70 -8.22
N SER A 8 -9.07 -0.58 -8.59
CA SER A 8 -9.29 0.65 -7.85
C SER A 8 -10.73 1.13 -7.98
N LYS A 9 -11.41 0.77 -9.07
CA LYS A 9 -12.79 1.18 -9.23
C LYS A 9 -13.75 0.45 -8.30
N THR A 10 -13.34 -0.70 -7.76
CA THR A 10 -14.18 -1.44 -6.83
C THR A 10 -13.93 -1.06 -5.39
N LEU A 11 -12.96 -0.19 -5.14
CA LEU A 11 -12.61 0.21 -3.78
C LEU A 11 -13.23 1.55 -3.45
N THR A 12 -13.51 1.75 -2.16
CA THR A 12 -13.93 3.07 -1.70
C THR A 12 -12.71 3.99 -1.71
N ASP A 13 -12.99 5.29 -1.59
CA ASP A 13 -11.89 6.26 -1.54
C ASP A 13 -10.96 6.01 -0.37
N LYS A 14 -11.53 5.66 0.78
CA LYS A 14 -10.70 5.38 1.96
C LYS A 14 -9.87 4.12 1.76
N GLU A 15 -10.45 3.11 1.14
CA GLU A 15 -9.72 1.89 0.86
C GLU A 15 -8.56 2.15 -0.09
N LYS A 16 -8.79 2.95 -1.12
CA LYS A 16 -7.74 3.28 -2.07
C LYS A 16 -6.62 4.05 -1.39
N LEU A 17 -6.98 5.03 -0.59
CA LEU A 17 -5.98 5.84 0.08
C LEU A 17 -5.20 4.99 1.09
N PHE A 18 -5.89 4.12 1.82
CA PHE A 18 -5.21 3.24 2.74
C PHE A 18 -4.20 2.35 1.98
N ALA A 19 -4.61 1.83 0.83
CA ALA A 19 -3.74 0.96 0.06
C ALA A 19 -2.49 1.72 -0.41
N GLU A 20 -2.67 2.95 -0.85
CA GLU A 20 -1.54 3.76 -1.28
C GLU A 20 -0.59 4.04 -0.14
N LEU A 21 -1.14 4.37 1.02
CA LEU A 21 -0.31 4.62 2.20
C LEU A 21 0.40 3.35 2.65
N ALA A 22 -0.27 2.22 2.57
CA ALA A 22 0.34 0.95 2.97
C ALA A 22 1.49 0.58 2.05
N ALA A 23 1.33 0.79 0.75
CA ALA A 23 2.38 0.48 -0.19
C ALA A 23 3.60 1.37 0.03
N GLU A 24 3.37 2.66 0.25
CA GLU A 24 4.46 3.58 0.55
C GLU A 24 5.16 3.21 1.84
N ASN A 25 4.36 2.85 2.85
CA ASN A 25 4.91 2.50 4.14
C ASN A 25 5.82 1.29 4.07
N TYR A 26 5.48 0.37 3.17
CA TYR A 26 6.25 -0.86 3.01
C TYR A 26 7.71 -0.56 2.65
N TYR A 27 7.94 0.47 1.85
CA TYR A 27 9.28 0.83 1.40
C TYR A 27 9.89 1.97 2.21
N SER A 28 9.19 2.46 3.20
CA SER A 28 9.66 3.60 3.98
C SER A 28 10.75 3.15 4.96
N SER A 29 11.72 4.05 5.19
CA SER A 29 12.74 3.80 6.20
C SER A 29 12.18 3.98 7.60
N GLU A 30 11.07 4.71 7.73
CA GLU A 30 10.42 4.93 9.02
C GLU A 30 8.97 4.49 8.90
N THR A 31 8.74 3.21 9.19
CA THR A 31 7.41 2.67 9.03
C THR A 31 6.48 3.13 10.14
N LYS A 32 5.22 3.29 9.77
CA LYS A 32 4.18 3.65 10.72
C LYS A 32 3.33 2.42 11.02
N PRO A 33 2.70 2.37 12.19
CA PRO A 33 1.80 1.26 12.46
C PRO A 33 0.55 1.35 11.57
N ASN A 34 -0.03 0.18 11.32
CA ASN A 34 -1.14 0.11 10.36
C ASN A 34 -2.33 0.95 10.76
N TYR A 35 -2.63 1.03 12.06
CA TYR A 35 -3.77 1.83 12.47
C TYR A 35 -3.56 3.32 12.15
N GLN A 36 -2.31 3.77 12.17
CA GLN A 36 -2.01 5.14 11.81
C GLN A 36 -2.32 5.39 10.34
N LEU A 37 -2.00 4.42 9.50
CA LEU A 37 -2.33 4.53 8.08
C LEU A 37 -3.83 4.62 7.88
N ALA A 38 -4.60 3.88 8.67
CA ALA A 38 -6.04 3.94 8.56
C ALA A 38 -6.56 5.32 8.94
N ILE A 39 -6.00 5.92 9.98
CA ILE A 39 -6.39 7.26 10.37
C ILE A 39 -6.08 8.25 9.27
N GLU A 40 -4.90 8.14 8.68
CA GLU A 40 -4.51 9.04 7.60
C GLU A 40 -5.37 8.85 6.36
N ALA A 41 -5.89 7.64 6.18
CA ALA A 41 -6.78 7.37 5.06
C ALA A 41 -8.18 7.90 5.27
N GLY A 42 -8.49 8.38 6.48
CA GLY A 42 -9.77 8.98 6.75
C GLY A 42 -10.71 8.16 7.61
N TYR A 43 -10.26 7.01 8.10
CA TYR A 43 -11.10 6.22 9.00
C TYR A 43 -11.12 6.84 10.39
N ALA A 44 -12.23 6.65 11.09
CA ALA A 44 -12.36 7.17 12.44
C ALA A 44 -11.33 6.51 13.35
N GLU A 45 -10.80 7.30 14.27
CA GLU A 45 -9.77 6.81 15.17
C GLU A 45 -10.24 5.60 15.97
N GLY A 46 -11.50 5.60 16.40
CA GLY A 46 -12.03 4.51 17.20
C GLY A 46 -12.12 3.18 16.47
N SER A 47 -12.16 3.21 15.14
CA SER A 47 -12.26 1.98 14.35
C SER A 47 -11.01 1.73 13.53
N ALA A 48 -9.99 2.57 13.68
CA ALA A 48 -8.83 2.50 12.79
C ALA A 48 -8.13 1.14 12.85
N ARG A 49 -7.96 0.58 14.05
CA ARG A 49 -7.28 -0.71 14.16
C ARG A 49 -8.07 -1.80 13.45
N GLN A 50 -9.38 -1.80 13.63
CA GLN A 50 -10.25 -2.79 13.00
C GLN A 50 -10.21 -2.63 11.50
N ARG A 51 -10.31 -1.39 11.00
CA ARG A 51 -10.31 -1.15 9.56
C ARG A 51 -8.98 -1.54 8.93
N ALA A 52 -7.87 -1.24 9.61
CA ALA A 52 -6.57 -1.63 9.11
C ALA A 52 -6.46 -3.15 9.02
N TYR A 53 -6.90 -3.83 10.05
CA TYR A 53 -6.89 -5.29 10.05
C TYR A 53 -7.69 -5.85 8.88
N GLU A 54 -8.89 -5.31 8.69
CA GLU A 54 -9.76 -5.81 7.61
C GLU A 54 -9.14 -5.58 6.25
N ASN A 55 -8.60 -4.38 6.03
CA ASN A 55 -8.04 -4.02 4.73
C ASN A 55 -6.80 -4.82 4.38
N LEU A 56 -6.11 -5.35 5.37
CA LEU A 56 -4.90 -6.13 5.13
C LEU A 56 -5.17 -7.63 5.13
N ASN A 57 -6.41 -8.03 5.34
CA ASN A 57 -6.77 -9.44 5.38
C ASN A 57 -7.38 -9.86 4.04
N PRO A 58 -6.69 -10.72 3.28
CA PRO A 58 -7.20 -11.10 1.95
C PRO A 58 -8.50 -11.87 2.01
N ARG A 59 -8.85 -12.43 3.16
CA ARG A 59 -10.13 -13.12 3.29
C ARG A 59 -11.29 -12.15 3.45
N ILE A 60 -11.02 -10.94 3.95
CA ILE A 60 -12.06 -9.95 4.18
C ILE A 60 -12.09 -8.93 3.05
N LYS A 61 -10.95 -8.43 2.67
CA LYS A 61 -10.83 -7.41 1.64
C LYS A 61 -9.82 -7.82 0.58
N PRO A 62 -10.15 -8.84 -0.21
CA PRO A 62 -9.19 -9.33 -1.20
C PRO A 62 -8.77 -8.28 -2.22
N TYR A 63 -9.69 -7.39 -2.62
CA TYR A 63 -9.34 -6.40 -3.63
C TYR A 63 -8.43 -5.32 -3.08
N VAL A 64 -8.56 -4.98 -1.79
CA VAL A 64 -7.64 -4.02 -1.19
C VAL A 64 -6.23 -4.61 -1.16
N VAL A 65 -6.13 -5.88 -0.73
CA VAL A 65 -4.83 -6.54 -0.66
C VAL A 65 -4.20 -6.64 -2.04
N MET A 66 -4.99 -7.01 -3.05
CA MET A 66 -4.49 -7.09 -4.41
C MET A 66 -3.97 -5.74 -4.90
N TYR A 67 -4.71 -4.69 -4.60
CA TYR A 67 -4.31 -3.36 -5.01
C TYR A 67 -3.01 -2.94 -4.33
N ILE A 68 -2.87 -3.25 -3.05
CA ILE A 68 -1.63 -2.95 -2.34
C ILE A 68 -0.45 -3.65 -3.01
N GLU A 69 -0.62 -4.92 -3.36
CA GLU A 69 0.48 -5.66 -3.98
C GLU A 69 0.85 -5.07 -5.33
N GLU A 70 -0.14 -4.66 -6.10
CA GLU A 70 0.15 -4.04 -7.39
C GLU A 70 0.84 -2.69 -7.22
N LEU A 71 0.43 -1.93 -6.23
CA LEU A 71 1.08 -0.65 -5.96
C LEU A 71 2.52 -0.84 -5.51
N LYS A 72 2.77 -1.87 -4.70
CA LYS A 72 4.13 -2.17 -4.29
C LYS A 72 5.00 -2.50 -5.49
N GLU A 73 4.45 -3.30 -6.41
CA GLU A 73 5.21 -3.68 -7.59
C GLU A 73 5.50 -2.46 -8.46
N ASP A 74 4.48 -1.62 -8.67
CA ASP A 74 4.68 -0.38 -9.43
C ASP A 74 5.73 0.51 -8.77
N PHE A 75 5.64 0.64 -7.46
CA PHE A 75 6.59 1.47 -6.72
C PHE A 75 8.00 0.93 -6.89
N ARG A 76 8.15 -0.38 -6.75
CA ARG A 76 9.45 -1.03 -6.89
C ARG A 76 10.04 -0.79 -8.27
N ILE A 77 9.22 -0.95 -9.30
CA ILE A 77 9.68 -0.77 -10.67
C ILE A 77 10.04 0.68 -10.94
N ARG A 78 9.16 1.59 -10.57
CA ARG A 78 9.41 3.01 -10.85
C ARG A 78 10.65 3.54 -10.16
N ASN A 79 10.89 3.06 -8.96
CA ASN A 79 12.04 3.53 -8.20
C ASN A 79 13.25 2.63 -8.36
N GLN A 80 13.11 1.56 -9.14
CA GLN A 80 14.21 0.67 -9.43
C GLN A 80 14.89 0.16 -8.18
N ILE A 81 14.06 -0.25 -7.23
CA ILE A 81 14.57 -0.75 -5.96
C ILE A 81 14.93 -2.22 -6.13
N THR A 82 16.10 -2.45 -6.66
CA THR A 82 16.66 -3.78 -6.76
C THR A 82 18.07 -3.73 -6.24
N PRO A 83 18.55 -4.80 -5.64
CA PRO A 83 19.91 -4.80 -5.11
C PRO A 83 20.97 -4.48 -6.16
N ASP A 84 20.82 -5.05 -7.34
CA ASP A 84 21.82 -4.86 -8.37
C ASP A 84 21.90 -3.41 -8.81
N LYS A 85 20.76 -2.81 -9.08
CA LYS A 85 20.73 -1.43 -9.52
C LYS A 85 21.25 -0.50 -8.43
N HIS A 86 20.84 -0.77 -7.23
CA HIS A 86 21.26 0.04 -6.10
C HIS A 86 22.78 -0.03 -5.96
N MET A 87 23.33 -1.23 -6.06
CA MET A 87 24.76 -1.41 -5.94
C MET A 87 25.51 -0.69 -7.05
N ALA A 88 24.99 -0.77 -8.26
CA ALA A 88 25.62 -0.09 -9.37
C ALA A 88 25.72 1.40 -9.13
N ARG A 89 24.67 2.00 -8.62
CA ARG A 89 24.69 3.42 -8.36
C ARG A 89 25.65 3.79 -7.27
N LEU A 90 25.75 2.95 -6.27
CA LEU A 90 26.66 3.23 -5.17
C LEU A 90 28.12 3.15 -5.61
N MET A 91 28.37 2.34 -6.60
CA MET A 91 29.74 2.16 -7.05
C MET A 91 30.19 3.21 -8.03
N GLN A 92 29.30 4.07 -8.41
CA GLN A 92 29.65 5.19 -9.27
C GLN A 92 29.87 6.48 -8.46
#